data_a9a089d9f82f4519d679949ff2d1e32f
#
_entry.id   a9a089d9f82f4519d679949ff2d1e32f
#
_cell.length_a   1.000
_cell.length_b   1.000
_cell.length_c   1.000
_cell.angle_alpha   90.00
_cell.angle_beta   90.00
_cell.angle_gamma   90.00
#
_symmetry.space_group_name_H-M   'P 1'
#
loop_
_entity.id
_entity.type
_entity.pdbx_description
1 polymer ?
#
loop_
_entity_poly.entity_id
_entity_poly.type
_entity_poly.pdbx_seq_one_letter_code
_entity_poly.pdbx_strand_id
1 'polypeptide(L)'
;MTHLYYVRHAQPDYSIHDDATRPLTEKGMRDCALVTDFLTDKSIDRVFSSPYKRAVDTVQPFAAQAHLPVTLIDDLRERRIDSVWIDDFESFCKAQWADFDYRYTDGECLREVQERNIRALQKILLTCAGQNIVIGGHGTA
;
A
#
# COMPACT_ATOMS: atom_id res chain seq x y z
N MET A 1 8.48 -0.14 22.65
CA MET A 1 7.20 0.10 21.92
C MET A 1 7.51 -0.05 20.44
N THR A 2 6.60 -0.64 19.65
CA THR A 2 6.72 -0.71 18.17
C THR A 2 5.97 0.46 17.57
N HIS A 3 6.61 1.20 16.65
CA HIS A 3 5.94 2.25 15.89
C HIS A 3 5.78 1.82 14.45
N LEU A 4 4.60 2.05 13.88
CA LEU A 4 4.29 1.69 12.52
C LEU A 4 3.85 2.94 11.75
N TYR A 5 4.58 3.26 10.69
CA TYR A 5 4.30 4.36 9.77
C TYR A 5 3.74 3.78 8.47
N TYR A 6 2.43 3.88 8.30
CA TYR A 6 1.76 3.43 7.09
C TYR A 6 1.73 4.56 6.05
N VAL A 7 2.38 4.34 4.92
CA VAL A 7 2.53 5.34 3.87
C VAL A 7 1.68 4.94 2.67
N ARG A 8 0.60 5.68 2.43
CA ARG A 8 -0.15 5.53 1.19
C ARG A 8 0.71 6.02 0.02
N HIS A 9 0.69 5.28 -1.10
CA HIS A 9 1.43 5.67 -2.30
C HIS A 9 1.11 7.10 -2.76
N ALA A 10 2.09 7.78 -3.35
CA ALA A 10 1.95 9.08 -3.98
C ALA A 10 1.05 8.98 -5.24
N GLN A 11 0.83 10.09 -5.92
CA GLN A 11 -0.11 10.18 -7.04
C GLN A 11 0.26 9.21 -8.18
N PRO A 12 -0.61 8.21 -8.49
CA PRO A 12 -0.35 7.26 -9.57
C PRO A 12 -0.81 7.79 -10.92
N ASP A 13 -0.22 7.27 -11.99
CA ASP A 13 -0.62 7.55 -13.37
C ASP A 13 -1.76 6.62 -13.80
N TYR A 14 -2.98 7.10 -13.73
CA TYR A 14 -4.18 6.34 -14.11
C TYR A 14 -4.34 6.10 -15.63
N SER A 15 -3.49 6.70 -16.48
CA SER A 15 -3.46 6.35 -17.90
C SER A 15 -2.94 4.94 -18.14
N ILE A 16 -2.19 4.39 -17.19
CA ILE A 16 -1.71 3.00 -17.19
C ILE A 16 -2.71 2.15 -16.42
N HIS A 17 -3.42 1.27 -17.12
CA HIS A 17 -4.52 0.49 -16.56
C HIS A 17 -4.07 -0.75 -15.80
N ASP A 18 -2.87 -1.29 -16.07
CA ASP A 18 -2.32 -2.39 -15.27
C ASP A 18 -2.06 -1.91 -13.84
N ASP A 19 -2.79 -2.49 -12.90
CA ASP A 19 -2.79 -2.03 -11.51
C ASP A 19 -1.46 -2.33 -10.79
N ALA A 20 -0.84 -3.45 -11.10
CA ALA A 20 0.41 -3.87 -10.45
C ALA A 20 1.61 -3.03 -10.90
N THR A 21 1.67 -2.68 -12.18
CA THR A 21 2.80 -1.97 -12.81
C THR A 21 2.56 -0.46 -12.94
N ARG A 22 1.38 0.03 -12.58
CA ARG A 22 1.04 1.47 -12.65
C ARG A 22 2.06 2.32 -11.92
N PRO A 23 2.78 3.23 -12.64
CA PRO A 23 3.79 4.09 -12.04
C PRO A 23 3.19 5.28 -11.33
N LEU A 24 4.03 6.07 -10.69
CA LEU A 24 3.70 7.40 -10.21
C LEU A 24 3.75 8.41 -11.37
N THR A 25 2.98 9.49 -11.26
CA THR A 25 3.14 10.69 -12.11
C THR A 25 4.43 11.42 -11.75
N GLU A 26 4.87 12.36 -12.60
CA GLU A 26 5.99 13.26 -12.26
C GLU A 26 5.77 13.99 -10.93
N LYS A 27 4.52 14.43 -10.67
CA LYS A 27 4.16 15.04 -9.39
C LYS A 27 4.32 14.02 -8.26
N GLY A 28 3.80 12.80 -8.42
CA GLY A 28 3.94 11.73 -7.44
C GLY A 28 5.40 11.41 -7.13
N MET A 29 6.26 11.37 -8.14
CA MET A 29 7.70 11.17 -7.96
C MET A 29 8.34 12.30 -7.14
N ARG A 30 7.97 13.56 -7.39
CA ARG A 30 8.44 14.70 -6.58
C ARG A 30 7.94 14.62 -5.14
N ASP A 31 6.68 14.23 -4.93
CA ASP A 31 6.07 14.13 -3.60
C ASP A 31 6.72 13.03 -2.72
N CYS A 32 7.43 12.05 -3.32
CA CYS A 32 8.20 11.05 -2.58
C CYS A 32 9.32 11.68 -1.71
N ALA A 33 9.82 12.87 -2.09
CA ALA A 33 10.77 13.60 -1.26
C ALA A 33 10.16 14.01 0.09
N LEU A 34 8.88 14.37 0.13
CA LEU A 34 8.17 14.72 1.37
C LEU A 34 8.08 13.51 2.32
N VAL A 35 7.86 12.32 1.77
CA VAL A 35 7.86 11.07 2.54
C VAL A 35 9.25 10.80 3.10
N THR A 36 10.28 10.95 2.30
CA THR A 36 11.68 10.78 2.69
C THR A 36 12.04 11.73 3.82
N ASP A 37 11.73 13.03 3.68
CA ASP A 37 12.00 14.05 4.68
C ASP A 37 11.29 13.74 6.00
N PHE A 38 10.01 13.36 5.94
CA PHE A 38 9.23 12.98 7.13
C PHE A 38 9.81 11.79 7.87
N LEU A 39 10.32 10.79 7.16
CA LEU A 39 10.83 9.54 7.76
C LEU A 39 12.26 9.65 8.27
N THR A 40 13.04 10.64 7.82
CA THR A 40 14.49 10.75 8.09
C THR A 40 14.81 10.82 9.59
N ASP A 41 13.98 11.46 10.40
CA ASP A 41 14.19 11.61 11.85
C ASP A 41 13.47 10.54 12.70
N LYS A 42 12.85 9.54 12.10
CA LYS A 42 12.01 8.53 12.80
C LYS A 42 12.79 7.29 13.24
N SER A 43 14.10 7.23 13.02
CA SER A 43 14.95 6.07 13.38
C SER A 43 14.35 4.74 12.88
N ILE A 44 14.03 4.68 11.59
CA ILE A 44 13.39 3.52 10.97
C ILE A 44 14.34 2.32 10.93
N ASP A 45 13.88 1.16 11.36
CA ASP A 45 14.62 -0.11 11.38
C ASP A 45 14.29 -1.00 10.18
N ARG A 46 13.06 -0.96 9.68
CA ARG A 46 12.56 -1.85 8.62
C ARG A 46 11.63 -1.12 7.66
N VAL A 47 11.72 -1.49 6.38
CA VAL A 47 10.81 -1.02 5.34
C VAL A 47 10.14 -2.21 4.65
N PHE A 48 8.82 -2.24 4.70
CA PHE A 48 7.98 -3.19 3.97
C PHE A 48 7.15 -2.44 2.93
N SER A 49 6.69 -3.13 1.91
CA SER A 49 5.77 -2.55 0.93
C SER A 49 4.87 -3.61 0.30
N SER A 50 3.68 -3.16 -0.13
CA SER A 50 2.95 -3.81 -1.19
C SER A 50 3.88 -4.01 -2.39
N PRO A 51 3.73 -5.11 -3.17
CA PRO A 51 4.54 -5.33 -4.36
C PRO A 51 4.18 -4.40 -5.54
N TYR A 52 3.09 -3.65 -5.44
CA TYR A 52 2.65 -2.77 -6.53
C TYR A 52 3.61 -1.59 -6.69
N LYS A 53 3.99 -1.35 -7.95
CA LYS A 53 5.05 -0.39 -8.31
C LYS A 53 4.90 0.96 -7.62
N ARG A 54 3.71 1.57 -7.64
CA ARG A 54 3.45 2.88 -7.01
C ARG A 54 3.73 2.91 -5.51
N ALA A 55 3.46 1.82 -4.80
CA ALA A 55 3.74 1.73 -3.36
C ALA A 55 5.24 1.60 -3.08
N VAL A 56 5.93 0.75 -3.85
CA VAL A 56 7.38 0.59 -3.78
C VAL A 56 8.07 1.90 -4.11
N ASP A 57 7.73 2.53 -5.24
CA ASP A 57 8.35 3.79 -5.70
C ASP A 57 8.19 4.92 -4.68
N THR A 58 7.13 4.91 -3.87
CA THR A 58 6.89 5.94 -2.86
C THR A 58 7.86 5.84 -1.67
N VAL A 59 8.22 4.63 -1.23
CA VAL A 59 9.07 4.43 -0.06
C VAL A 59 10.53 4.14 -0.41
N GLN A 60 10.81 3.78 -1.66
CA GLN A 60 12.15 3.41 -2.13
C GLN A 60 13.19 4.53 -1.97
N PRO A 61 12.90 5.83 -2.24
CA PRO A 61 13.88 6.90 -2.03
C PRO A 61 14.36 6.98 -0.58
N PHE A 62 13.43 6.89 0.38
CA PHE A 62 13.78 6.84 1.80
C PHE A 62 14.61 5.58 2.13
N ALA A 63 14.16 4.41 1.68
CA ALA A 63 14.85 3.15 1.96
C ALA A 63 16.29 3.17 1.43
N ALA A 64 16.51 3.72 0.22
CA ALA A 64 17.83 3.89 -0.36
C ALA A 64 18.71 4.83 0.47
N GLN A 65 18.18 5.98 0.90
CA GLN A 65 18.89 6.94 1.74
C GLN A 65 19.28 6.33 3.10
N ALA A 66 18.38 5.54 3.69
CA ALA A 66 18.59 4.88 4.98
C ALA A 66 19.41 3.57 4.88
N HIS A 67 19.82 3.17 3.69
CA HIS A 67 20.49 1.88 3.41
C HIS A 67 19.69 0.66 3.90
N LEU A 68 18.36 0.73 3.83
CA LEU A 68 17.46 -0.34 4.22
C LEU A 68 16.89 -1.06 2.99
N PRO A 69 16.78 -2.39 2.99
CA PRO A 69 16.06 -3.10 1.94
C PRO A 69 14.56 -2.86 2.05
N VAL A 70 13.86 -2.81 0.91
CA VAL A 70 12.39 -2.86 0.87
C VAL A 70 11.96 -4.33 0.76
N THR A 71 11.28 -4.83 1.79
CA THR A 71 10.73 -6.18 1.80
C THR A 71 9.30 -6.16 1.26
N LEU A 72 9.05 -6.89 0.18
CA LEU A 72 7.73 -6.97 -0.44
C LEU A 72 6.85 -8.01 0.25
N ILE A 73 5.60 -7.63 0.53
CA ILE A 73 4.59 -8.52 1.12
C ILE A 73 3.33 -8.48 0.25
N ASP A 74 3.02 -9.60 -0.40
CA ASP A 74 1.89 -9.69 -1.34
C ASP A 74 0.54 -9.40 -0.67
N ASP A 75 0.36 -9.84 0.57
CA ASP A 75 -0.86 -9.60 1.35
C ASP A 75 -1.16 -8.10 1.62
N LEU A 76 -0.18 -7.19 1.38
CA LEU A 76 -0.34 -5.74 1.49
C LEU A 76 -0.76 -5.06 0.17
N ARG A 77 -0.98 -5.81 -0.91
CA ARG A 77 -1.41 -5.26 -2.21
C ARG A 77 -2.76 -4.56 -2.11
N GLU A 78 -3.03 -3.66 -3.05
CA GLU A 78 -4.36 -3.05 -3.21
C GLU A 78 -5.40 -4.13 -3.48
N ARG A 79 -6.65 -3.89 -3.11
CA ARG A 79 -7.75 -4.79 -3.44
C ARG A 79 -7.83 -4.99 -4.95
N ARG A 80 -8.10 -6.21 -5.37
CA ARG A 80 -8.46 -6.50 -6.75
C ARG A 80 -9.93 -6.13 -6.94
N ILE A 81 -10.18 -5.06 -7.69
CA ILE A 81 -11.53 -4.51 -7.86
C ILE A 81 -12.42 -5.50 -8.60
N ASP A 82 -12.04 -5.87 -9.83
CA ASP A 82 -12.76 -6.87 -10.64
C ASP A 82 -11.97 -7.18 -11.92
N SER A 83 -12.33 -8.26 -12.64
CA SER A 83 -11.82 -8.55 -13.98
C SER A 83 -12.59 -7.81 -15.08
N VAL A 84 -13.80 -7.31 -14.79
CA VAL A 84 -14.58 -6.47 -15.71
C VAL A 84 -14.45 -5.00 -15.30
N TRP A 85 -14.56 -4.14 -16.30
CA TRP A 85 -14.56 -2.69 -16.04
C TRP A 85 -15.84 -2.28 -15.31
N ILE A 86 -15.71 -1.46 -14.28
CA ILE A 86 -16.82 -0.92 -13.49
C ILE A 86 -17.03 0.55 -13.86
N ASP A 87 -18.11 0.85 -14.57
CA ASP A 87 -18.41 2.21 -15.03
C ASP A 87 -18.78 3.13 -13.87
N ASP A 88 -19.64 2.66 -12.95
CA ASP A 88 -20.00 3.42 -11.74
C ASP A 88 -19.17 2.96 -10.53
N PHE A 89 -17.90 3.40 -10.55
CA PHE A 89 -16.94 3.06 -9.48
C PHE A 89 -17.33 3.64 -8.13
N GLU A 90 -18.02 4.79 -8.10
CA GLU A 90 -18.47 5.41 -6.84
C GLU A 90 -19.54 4.55 -6.15
N SER A 91 -20.55 4.11 -6.89
CA SER A 91 -21.59 3.22 -6.34
C SER A 91 -21.03 1.88 -5.91
N PHE A 92 -20.08 1.32 -6.68
CA PHE A 92 -19.35 0.12 -6.28
C PHE A 92 -18.61 0.28 -4.95
N CYS A 93 -17.87 1.38 -4.77
CA CYS A 93 -17.17 1.65 -3.52
C CYS A 93 -18.15 1.79 -2.35
N LYS A 94 -19.25 2.53 -2.53
CA LYS A 94 -20.30 2.66 -1.50
C LYS A 94 -20.90 1.29 -1.11
N ALA A 95 -21.17 0.43 -2.08
CA ALA A 95 -21.68 -0.90 -1.82
C ALA A 95 -20.69 -1.76 -1.02
N GLN A 96 -19.40 -1.73 -1.36
CA GLN A 96 -18.37 -2.45 -0.61
C GLN A 96 -18.22 -1.94 0.84
N TRP A 97 -18.30 -0.63 1.07
CA TRP A 97 -18.22 -0.08 2.42
C TRP A 97 -19.50 -0.30 3.25
N ALA A 98 -20.65 -0.47 2.58
CA ALA A 98 -21.91 -0.82 3.25
C ALA A 98 -21.98 -2.31 3.59
N ASP A 99 -21.38 -3.16 2.77
CA ASP A 99 -21.33 -4.61 2.96
C ASP A 99 -19.92 -5.13 2.64
N PHE A 100 -19.18 -5.55 3.64
CA PHE A 100 -17.80 -6.02 3.50
C PHE A 100 -17.69 -7.36 2.74
N ASP A 101 -18.79 -8.08 2.54
CA ASP A 101 -18.80 -9.31 1.75
C ASP A 101 -19.21 -9.06 0.30
N TYR A 102 -19.56 -7.80 -0.06
CA TYR A 102 -19.94 -7.44 -1.42
C TYR A 102 -18.76 -7.50 -2.38
N ARG A 103 -18.99 -8.12 -3.52
CA ARG A 103 -18.13 -8.06 -4.73
C ARG A 103 -19.02 -7.94 -5.97
N TYR A 104 -18.47 -7.37 -7.05
CA TYR A 104 -19.24 -7.22 -8.27
C TYR A 104 -19.36 -8.55 -9.02
N THR A 105 -18.25 -9.12 -9.45
CA THR A 105 -18.20 -10.46 -10.05
C THR A 105 -17.13 -11.35 -9.39
N ASP A 106 -15.86 -11.17 -9.71
CA ASP A 106 -14.75 -12.03 -9.27
C ASP A 106 -13.63 -11.27 -8.53
N GLY A 107 -13.86 -9.97 -8.22
CA GLY A 107 -12.93 -9.17 -7.42
C GLY A 107 -12.89 -9.60 -5.95
N GLU A 108 -12.01 -8.98 -5.18
CA GLU A 108 -11.99 -9.16 -3.73
C GLU A 108 -13.12 -8.38 -3.05
N CYS A 109 -13.75 -8.96 -2.04
CA CYS A 109 -14.57 -8.21 -1.10
C CYS A 109 -13.67 -7.58 -0.02
N LEU A 110 -14.17 -6.55 0.69
CA LEU A 110 -13.37 -5.85 1.71
C LEU A 110 -12.97 -6.76 2.88
N ARG A 111 -13.77 -7.77 3.21
CA ARG A 111 -13.44 -8.74 4.26
C ARG A 111 -12.18 -9.53 3.91
N GLU A 112 -12.07 -10.04 2.69
CA GLU A 112 -10.86 -10.76 2.24
C GLU A 112 -9.62 -9.86 2.28
N VAL A 113 -9.77 -8.61 1.85
CA VAL A 113 -8.70 -7.61 1.90
C VAL A 113 -8.28 -7.35 3.35
N GLN A 114 -9.23 -7.13 4.24
CA GLN A 114 -8.99 -6.92 5.67
C GLN A 114 -8.26 -8.10 6.30
N GLU A 115 -8.72 -9.33 6.06
CA GLU A 115 -8.13 -10.54 6.64
C GLU A 115 -6.66 -10.72 6.23
N ARG A 116 -6.35 -10.56 4.92
CA ARG A 116 -4.96 -10.71 4.45
C ARG A 116 -4.05 -9.60 4.98
N ASN A 117 -4.54 -8.35 5.05
CA ASN A 117 -3.78 -7.24 5.62
C ASN A 117 -3.52 -7.42 7.11
N ILE A 118 -4.53 -7.79 7.90
CA ILE A 118 -4.38 -8.06 9.34
C ILE A 118 -3.37 -9.19 9.55
N ARG A 119 -3.45 -10.27 8.78
CA ARG A 119 -2.48 -11.38 8.85
C ARG A 119 -1.05 -10.91 8.57
N ALA A 120 -0.85 -10.07 7.54
CA ALA A 120 0.45 -9.49 7.23
C ALA A 120 0.97 -8.60 8.37
N LEU A 121 0.12 -7.71 8.89
CA LEU A 121 0.47 -6.82 10.00
C LEU A 121 0.82 -7.59 11.28
N GLN A 122 0.04 -8.60 11.65
CA GLN A 122 0.33 -9.46 12.81
C GLN A 122 1.71 -10.12 12.69
N LYS A 123 2.04 -10.63 11.51
CA LYS A 123 3.33 -11.25 11.24
C LYS A 123 4.49 -10.24 11.35
N ILE A 124 4.31 -9.04 10.79
CA ILE A 124 5.28 -7.95 10.92
C ILE A 124 5.49 -7.60 12.40
N LEU A 125 4.42 -7.36 13.14
CA LEU A 125 4.50 -6.95 14.54
C LEU A 125 5.16 -8.01 15.43
N LEU A 126 4.92 -9.31 15.17
CA LEU A 126 5.57 -10.39 15.90
C LEU A 126 7.08 -10.47 15.61
N THR A 127 7.49 -10.24 14.36
CA THR A 127 8.90 -10.37 13.95
C THR A 127 9.72 -9.10 14.18
N CYS A 128 9.07 -7.95 14.34
CA CYS A 128 9.71 -6.64 14.47
C CYS A 128 9.34 -5.93 15.78
N ALA A 129 9.16 -6.69 16.85
CA ALA A 129 8.82 -6.12 18.16
C ALA A 129 9.88 -5.10 18.64
N GLY A 130 9.41 -3.93 19.07
CA GLY A 130 10.28 -2.86 19.57
C GLY A 130 10.95 -2.00 18.48
N GLN A 131 10.65 -2.24 17.20
CA GLN A 131 11.23 -1.52 16.06
C GLN A 131 10.30 -0.43 15.52
N ASN A 132 10.89 0.52 14.79
CA ASN A 132 10.20 1.52 13.99
C ASN A 132 10.11 1.03 12.55
N ILE A 133 8.89 0.90 12.03
CA ILE A 133 8.60 0.19 10.79
C ILE A 133 7.86 1.11 9.82
N VAL A 134 8.29 1.12 8.56
CA VAL A 134 7.55 1.74 7.45
C VAL A 134 6.85 0.68 6.63
N ILE A 135 5.61 0.94 6.24
CA ILE A 135 4.84 0.12 5.31
C ILE A 135 4.33 1.00 4.17
N GLY A 136 4.81 0.75 2.96
CA GLY A 136 4.24 1.30 1.73
C GLY A 136 2.99 0.54 1.32
N GLY A 137 1.88 1.23 1.16
CA GLY A 137 0.60 0.58 0.88
C GLY A 137 -0.41 1.46 0.15
N HIS A 138 -1.68 1.14 0.31
CA HIS A 138 -2.79 1.68 -0.46
C HIS A 138 -3.90 2.23 0.43
N GLY A 139 -4.86 2.93 -0.18
CA GLY A 139 -5.97 3.52 0.56
C GLY A 139 -7.09 2.54 0.92
N THR A 140 -7.12 1.38 0.26
CA THR A 140 -8.14 0.34 0.46
C THR A 140 -7.48 -1.06 0.53
N ALA A 141 -6.31 -1.12 1.10
CA ALA A 141 -5.63 -2.37 1.39
C ALA A 141 -5.81 -2.72 2.86
#